data_68687c1baef713bcaeb7fa4efacf4344
#
_entry.id   68687c1baef713bcaeb7fa4efacf4344
#
_cell.length_a   1.000
_cell.length_b   1.000
_cell.length_c   1.000
_cell.angle_alpha   90.00
_cell.angle_beta   90.00
_cell.angle_gamma   90.00
#
_symmetry.space_group_name_H-M   'P 1'
#
loop_
_entity.id
_entity.type
_entity.pdbx_description
1 polymer ?
#
loop_
_entity_poly.entity_id
_entity_poly.type
_entity_poly.pdbx_seq_one_letter_code
_entity_poly.pdbx_strand_id
1 'polypeptide(L)'
;MKKLVVVTQQVDPADAVLGATVAKLRALAARVDELVVLTDSATAGALPDNVRIRTFAATHRARRGMRFETALARELSSRPRPSAVLAHMCPIYAVLAAPLARPTGVKVLLWFTHWRRSRLLRTATRVSTTVLSVDERTFPLQTSKLVAIGHGIDVSDLPCVKRPEREPLTLLALGRTSAAKGLVTILRAVEQVPEVRLRIVGPSLTEDERVHRIALERMVIDLALLDRVDITGPVPRHAVPSLYADVDALVNDMREGAADKVVYEAAATCMPVIASNHAFDTLLPERLRFEHGDPDSLAEAIRWLLEADRQALGRTLHGTVVRDHSVETWADRVVELAG
;
A
#
# COMPACT_ATOMS: atom_id res chain seq x y z
N MET A 1 8.97 28.53 9.49
CA MET A 1 9.62 27.22 9.66
C MET A 1 8.53 26.17 9.85
N LYS A 2 8.36 25.29 8.85
CA LYS A 2 7.36 24.21 8.88
C LYS A 2 7.92 22.99 9.63
N LYS A 3 7.27 22.61 10.72
CA LYS A 3 7.63 21.43 11.49
C LYS A 3 6.45 20.44 11.50
N LEU A 4 6.73 19.16 11.23
CA LEU A 4 5.73 18.08 11.25
C LEU A 4 6.21 16.97 12.19
N VAL A 5 5.27 16.36 12.92
CA VAL A 5 5.51 15.12 13.68
C VAL A 5 4.81 13.96 13.00
N VAL A 6 5.52 12.89 12.72
CA VAL A 6 4.97 11.64 12.20
C VAL A 6 5.15 10.53 13.23
N VAL A 7 4.10 9.76 13.47
CA VAL A 7 4.15 8.57 14.34
C VAL A 7 3.95 7.33 13.49
N THR A 8 4.93 6.43 13.51
CA THR A 8 4.89 5.16 12.77
C THR A 8 5.45 4.02 13.63
N GLN A 9 5.23 2.77 13.23
CA GLN A 9 5.72 1.61 14.00
C GLN A 9 7.22 1.43 13.85
N GLN A 10 7.72 1.51 12.62
CA GLN A 10 9.10 1.18 12.31
C GLN A 10 9.62 2.02 11.15
N VAL A 11 10.92 2.34 11.18
CA VAL A 11 11.64 2.99 10.09
C VAL A 11 12.79 2.05 9.68
N ASP A 12 12.51 1.16 8.73
CA ASP A 12 13.47 0.21 8.20
C ASP A 12 13.23 0.01 6.70
N PRO A 13 14.16 0.43 5.82
CA PRO A 13 14.00 0.27 4.37
C PRO A 13 14.01 -1.20 3.92
N ALA A 14 14.58 -2.12 4.72
CA ALA A 14 14.64 -3.54 4.40
C ALA A 14 13.38 -4.30 4.79
N ASP A 15 12.47 -3.70 5.61
CA ASP A 15 11.23 -4.37 6.02
C ASP A 15 10.30 -4.61 4.83
N ALA A 16 9.84 -5.84 4.68
CA ALA A 16 9.01 -6.25 3.54
C ALA A 16 7.62 -5.57 3.49
N VAL A 17 7.10 -5.13 4.64
CA VAL A 17 5.76 -4.54 4.78
C VAL A 17 5.84 -3.02 4.99
N LEU A 18 6.68 -2.57 5.91
CA LEU A 18 6.79 -1.19 6.35
C LEU A 18 7.89 -0.40 5.63
N GLY A 19 8.75 -1.04 4.85
CA GLY A 19 9.86 -0.39 4.13
C GLY A 19 9.40 0.77 3.23
N ALA A 20 8.20 0.70 2.65
CA ALA A 20 7.60 1.78 1.87
C ALA A 20 7.33 3.07 2.71
N THR A 21 7.30 2.98 4.03
CA THR A 21 7.15 4.15 4.92
C THR A 21 8.35 5.08 4.84
N VAL A 22 9.54 4.54 4.57
CA VAL A 22 10.79 5.33 4.46
C VAL A 22 10.71 6.33 3.31
N ALA A 23 10.21 5.91 2.14
CA ALA A 23 10.00 6.82 1.00
C ALA A 23 9.04 7.96 1.36
N LYS A 24 7.93 7.66 2.03
CA LYS A 24 6.98 8.68 2.52
C LYS A 24 7.61 9.66 3.49
N LEU A 25 8.44 9.18 4.42
CA LEU A 25 9.15 10.06 5.36
C LEU A 25 10.18 10.93 4.67
N ARG A 26 10.90 10.41 3.67
CA ARG A 26 11.83 11.19 2.84
C ARG A 26 11.10 12.27 2.04
N ALA A 27 9.98 11.93 1.42
CA ALA A 27 9.17 12.89 0.67
C ALA A 27 8.59 13.99 1.57
N LEU A 28 8.15 13.67 2.79
CA LEU A 28 7.74 14.68 3.78
C LEU A 28 8.92 15.53 4.23
N ALA A 29 10.08 14.94 4.51
CA ALA A 29 11.27 15.66 4.91
C ALA A 29 11.72 16.70 3.88
N ALA A 30 11.58 16.39 2.58
CA ALA A 30 11.89 17.33 1.49
C ALA A 30 10.95 18.56 1.43
N ARG A 31 9.83 18.56 2.17
CA ARG A 31 8.76 19.59 2.13
C ARG A 31 8.61 20.38 3.41
N VAL A 32 9.35 20.01 4.43
CA VAL A 32 9.32 20.69 5.74
C VAL A 32 10.74 21.04 6.20
N ASP A 33 10.85 22.07 7.03
CA ASP A 33 12.15 22.45 7.57
C ASP A 33 12.65 21.45 8.62
N GLU A 34 11.73 20.86 9.39
CA GLU A 34 12.02 19.84 10.40
C GLU A 34 10.93 18.76 10.40
N LEU A 35 11.33 17.50 10.24
CA LEU A 35 10.47 16.34 10.44
C LEU A 35 10.88 15.60 11.72
N VAL A 36 9.94 15.40 12.65
CA VAL A 36 10.17 14.56 13.82
C VAL A 36 9.43 13.26 13.65
N VAL A 37 10.16 12.15 13.71
CA VAL A 37 9.59 10.81 13.61
C VAL A 37 9.61 10.12 14.97
N LEU A 38 8.42 9.85 15.50
CA LEU A 38 8.21 9.06 16.69
C LEU A 38 7.95 7.61 16.26
N THR A 39 8.78 6.66 16.73
CA THR A 39 8.72 5.26 16.25
C THR A 39 9.13 4.26 17.33
N ASP A 40 8.75 2.99 17.21
CA ASP A 40 9.24 1.92 18.09
C ASP A 40 10.70 1.56 17.77
N SER A 41 11.06 1.53 16.48
CA SER A 41 12.44 1.21 16.04
C SER A 41 12.81 1.97 14.77
N ALA A 42 14.11 2.19 14.57
CA ALA A 42 14.63 2.81 13.35
C ALA A 42 16.03 2.29 13.01
N THR A 43 16.28 2.15 11.71
CA THR A 43 17.59 1.89 11.14
C THR A 43 18.36 3.21 11.00
N ALA A 44 19.59 3.27 11.48
CA ALA A 44 20.44 4.46 11.39
C ALA A 44 20.73 4.81 9.92
N GLY A 45 20.73 6.12 9.59
CA GLY A 45 21.03 6.61 8.24
C GLY A 45 19.92 6.41 7.22
N ALA A 46 18.75 5.91 7.61
CA ALA A 46 17.64 5.68 6.68
C ALA A 46 16.98 6.98 6.17
N LEU A 47 17.07 8.08 6.91
CA LEU A 47 16.40 9.35 6.65
C LEU A 47 17.39 10.53 6.56
N PRO A 48 17.02 11.66 5.89
CA PRO A 48 17.84 12.85 5.76
C PRO A 48 18.14 13.55 7.10
N ASP A 49 19.11 14.48 7.09
CA ASP A 49 19.61 15.18 8.29
C ASP A 49 18.57 16.10 8.95
N ASN A 50 17.59 16.61 8.22
CA ASN A 50 16.49 17.40 8.78
C ASN A 50 15.41 16.54 9.46
N VAL A 51 15.62 15.23 9.57
CA VAL A 51 14.73 14.29 10.28
C VAL A 51 15.31 13.93 11.63
N ARG A 52 14.55 14.22 12.68
CA ARG A 52 14.90 13.80 14.03
C ARG A 52 14.07 12.61 14.46
N ILE A 53 14.71 11.49 14.69
CA ILE A 53 14.07 10.25 15.15
C ILE A 53 14.08 10.20 16.67
N ARG A 54 12.94 9.85 17.27
CA ARG A 54 12.79 9.54 18.70
C ARG A 54 12.11 8.19 18.87
N THR A 55 12.77 7.27 19.52
CA THR A 55 12.22 5.96 19.84
C THR A 55 11.49 5.97 21.17
N PHE A 56 10.32 5.34 21.21
CA PHE A 56 9.50 5.20 22.42
C PHE A 56 9.22 3.73 22.77
N ALA A 57 9.93 2.78 22.17
CA ALA A 57 9.78 1.35 22.40
C ALA A 57 9.78 0.99 23.89
N ALA A 58 8.87 0.11 24.27
CA ALA A 58 8.83 -0.51 25.58
C ALA A 58 8.13 -1.86 25.53
N THR A 59 8.52 -2.80 26.41
CA THR A 59 7.91 -4.13 26.49
C THR A 59 6.44 -4.08 26.87
N HIS A 60 6.08 -3.21 27.81
CA HIS A 60 4.71 -3.06 28.29
C HIS A 60 3.97 -1.94 27.54
N ARG A 61 2.75 -2.21 27.10
CA ARG A 61 1.91 -1.26 26.33
C ARG A 61 1.70 0.08 27.04
N ALA A 62 1.41 0.05 28.35
CA ALA A 62 1.22 1.28 29.15
C ALA A 62 2.50 2.14 29.18
N ARG A 63 3.67 1.52 29.39
CA ARG A 63 4.96 2.22 29.41
C ARG A 63 5.28 2.78 28.02
N ARG A 64 4.94 2.08 26.94
CA ARG A 64 5.09 2.55 25.57
C ARG A 64 4.23 3.78 25.33
N GLY A 65 2.96 3.75 25.75
CA GLY A 65 2.05 4.92 25.67
C GLY A 65 2.61 6.13 26.41
N MET A 66 3.05 5.98 27.66
CA MET A 66 3.65 7.08 28.43
C MET A 66 4.90 7.65 27.80
N ARG A 67 5.79 6.80 27.24
CA ARG A 67 7.00 7.27 26.53
C ARG A 67 6.63 8.06 25.28
N PHE A 68 5.63 7.58 24.51
CA PHE A 68 5.10 8.30 23.36
C PHE A 68 4.54 9.67 23.75
N GLU A 69 3.67 9.73 24.78
CA GLU A 69 3.07 10.98 25.25
C GLU A 69 4.14 11.96 25.76
N THR A 70 5.16 11.47 26.48
CA THR A 70 6.30 12.29 26.92
C THR A 70 7.09 12.84 25.74
N ALA A 71 7.36 12.00 24.72
CA ALA A 71 8.08 12.43 23.54
C ALA A 71 7.26 13.47 22.75
N LEU A 72 5.97 13.24 22.58
CA LEU A 72 5.07 14.17 21.91
C LEU A 72 4.94 15.49 22.68
N ALA A 73 4.75 15.46 23.98
CA ALA A 73 4.65 16.66 24.82
C ALA A 73 5.88 17.57 24.69
N ARG A 74 7.08 16.99 24.61
CA ARG A 74 8.33 17.73 24.35
C ARG A 74 8.30 18.45 23.00
N GLU A 75 7.80 17.78 21.95
CA GLU A 75 7.70 18.40 20.62
C GLU A 75 6.62 19.48 20.56
N LEU A 76 5.49 19.31 21.27
CA LEU A 76 4.43 20.30 21.35
C LEU A 76 4.86 21.56 22.15
N SER A 77 5.78 21.39 23.08
CA SER A 77 6.36 22.50 23.87
C SER A 77 7.57 23.16 23.22
N SER A 78 8.11 22.58 22.14
CA SER A 78 9.27 23.13 21.43
C SER A 78 8.90 24.32 20.55
N ARG A 79 9.89 25.09 20.14
CA ARG A 79 9.76 26.17 19.16
C ARG A 79 10.73 25.93 18.00
N PRO A 80 10.26 25.92 16.75
CA PRO A 80 8.85 26.10 16.36
C PRO A 80 7.99 24.92 16.82
N ARG A 81 6.71 25.20 17.09
CA ARG A 81 5.73 24.18 17.39
C ARG A 81 5.36 23.43 16.10
N PRO A 82 5.14 22.10 16.12
CA PRO A 82 4.67 21.40 14.93
C PRO A 82 3.28 21.89 14.49
N SER A 83 3.02 21.93 13.20
CA SER A 83 1.71 22.27 12.62
C SER A 83 0.71 21.11 12.76
N ALA A 84 1.20 19.86 12.67
CA ALA A 84 0.38 18.68 12.82
C ALA A 84 1.16 17.48 13.39
N VAL A 85 0.39 16.51 13.90
CA VAL A 85 0.83 15.15 14.23
C VAL A 85 0.15 14.19 13.28
N LEU A 86 0.90 13.48 12.44
CA LEU A 86 0.39 12.44 11.54
C LEU A 86 0.55 11.07 12.18
N ALA A 87 -0.53 10.40 12.55
CA ALA A 87 -0.54 9.00 12.94
C ALA A 87 -0.61 8.12 11.68
N HIS A 88 0.53 7.55 11.27
CA HIS A 88 0.66 6.74 10.08
C HIS A 88 0.34 5.28 10.37
N MET A 89 -0.81 4.79 9.89
CA MET A 89 -1.32 3.40 10.07
C MET A 89 -1.51 2.95 11.52
N CYS A 90 -1.43 3.86 12.49
CA CYS A 90 -1.46 3.57 13.93
C CYS A 90 -2.58 4.34 14.64
N PRO A 91 -3.86 3.90 14.59
CA PRO A 91 -4.98 4.62 15.19
C PRO A 91 -4.82 4.92 16.68
N ILE A 92 -4.11 4.05 17.45
CA ILE A 92 -3.88 4.28 18.88
C ILE A 92 -3.12 5.58 19.14
N TYR A 93 -2.16 5.93 18.28
CA TYR A 93 -1.37 7.15 18.48
C TYR A 93 -2.14 8.41 18.09
N ALA A 94 -3.13 8.34 17.22
CA ALA A 94 -4.06 9.45 17.03
C ALA A 94 -4.91 9.69 18.31
N VAL A 95 -5.36 8.62 18.97
CA VAL A 95 -6.13 8.71 20.23
C VAL A 95 -5.28 9.31 21.35
N LEU A 96 -4.05 8.86 21.52
CA LEU A 96 -3.13 9.36 22.56
C LEU A 96 -2.63 10.78 22.26
N ALA A 97 -2.45 11.14 20.98
CA ALA A 97 -1.98 12.47 20.58
C ALA A 97 -3.06 13.55 20.75
N ALA A 98 -4.33 13.24 20.52
CA ALA A 98 -5.40 14.23 20.45
C ALA A 98 -5.56 15.06 21.74
N PRO A 99 -5.55 14.50 22.97
CA PRO A 99 -5.69 15.30 24.19
C PRO A 99 -4.51 16.24 24.44
N LEU A 100 -3.33 15.93 23.91
CA LEU A 100 -2.13 16.76 24.03
C LEU A 100 -2.03 17.81 22.91
N ALA A 101 -2.31 17.43 21.67
CA ALA A 101 -2.09 18.27 20.49
C ALA A 101 -3.24 19.30 20.29
N ARG A 102 -4.49 18.87 20.39
CA ARG A 102 -5.65 19.73 20.09
C ARG A 102 -5.75 20.99 20.96
N PRO A 103 -5.53 20.96 22.30
CA PRO A 103 -5.53 22.17 23.12
C PRO A 103 -4.47 23.19 22.73
N THR A 104 -3.40 22.76 22.03
CA THR A 104 -2.30 23.64 21.57
C THR A 104 -2.53 24.16 20.15
N GLY A 105 -3.65 23.84 19.50
CA GLY A 105 -3.97 24.21 18.14
C GLY A 105 -3.30 23.32 17.07
N VAL A 106 -2.55 22.29 17.49
CA VAL A 106 -1.87 21.35 16.58
C VAL A 106 -2.87 20.33 16.02
N LYS A 107 -2.91 20.20 14.69
CA LYS A 107 -3.81 19.26 14.01
C LYS A 107 -3.39 17.81 14.27
N VAL A 108 -4.37 16.89 14.34
CA VAL A 108 -4.13 15.44 14.41
C VAL A 108 -4.64 14.82 13.12
N LEU A 109 -3.74 14.33 12.30
CA LEU A 109 -4.02 13.66 11.04
C LEU A 109 -3.90 12.15 11.25
N LEU A 110 -4.86 11.37 10.72
CA LEU A 110 -4.82 9.91 10.75
C LEU A 110 -4.74 9.40 9.32
N TRP A 111 -3.58 8.83 8.91
CA TRP A 111 -3.45 8.05 7.68
C TRP A 111 -3.78 6.59 7.95
N PHE A 112 -4.80 6.03 7.25
CA PHE A 112 -5.22 4.65 7.43
C PHE A 112 -5.82 4.07 6.14
N THR A 113 -5.32 2.90 5.71
CA THR A 113 -5.65 2.28 4.42
C THR A 113 -6.09 0.81 4.54
N HIS A 114 -6.51 0.37 5.72
CA HIS A 114 -6.90 -1.01 5.95
C HIS A 114 -8.43 -1.15 6.03
N TRP A 115 -8.99 -2.16 5.38
CA TRP A 115 -10.44 -2.43 5.33
C TRP A 115 -11.08 -2.80 6.70
N ARG A 116 -10.29 -3.19 7.70
CA ARG A 116 -10.80 -3.66 8.99
C ARG A 116 -11.39 -2.54 9.83
N ARG A 117 -12.65 -2.73 10.24
CA ARG A 117 -13.31 -1.85 11.23
C ARG A 117 -12.89 -2.27 12.65
N SER A 118 -12.68 -1.30 13.53
CA SER A 118 -12.43 -1.55 14.96
C SER A 118 -12.99 -0.41 15.82
N ARG A 119 -13.23 -0.69 17.13
CA ARG A 119 -13.62 0.35 18.09
C ARG A 119 -12.53 1.41 18.21
N LEU A 120 -11.27 0.99 18.20
CA LEU A 120 -10.13 1.89 18.25
C LEU A 120 -10.08 2.84 17.05
N LEU A 121 -10.28 2.32 15.83
CA LEU A 121 -10.33 3.14 14.61
C LEU A 121 -11.48 4.18 14.69
N ARG A 122 -12.64 3.77 15.19
CA ARG A 122 -13.78 4.69 15.38
C ARG A 122 -13.45 5.83 16.36
N THR A 123 -12.76 5.52 17.47
CA THR A 123 -12.30 6.56 18.41
C THR A 123 -11.26 7.46 17.76
N ALA A 124 -10.26 6.89 17.07
CA ALA A 124 -9.23 7.65 16.36
C ALA A 124 -9.84 8.60 15.32
N THR A 125 -10.82 8.15 14.53
CA THR A 125 -11.57 8.97 13.56
C THR A 125 -12.26 10.16 14.24
N ARG A 126 -12.89 9.94 15.40
CA ARG A 126 -13.59 11.02 16.12
C ARG A 126 -12.64 12.10 16.62
N VAL A 127 -11.49 11.70 17.17
CA VAL A 127 -10.53 12.64 17.78
C VAL A 127 -9.58 13.29 16.77
N SER A 128 -9.39 12.72 15.60
CA SER A 128 -8.59 13.30 14.54
C SER A 128 -9.24 14.56 13.96
N THR A 129 -8.41 15.52 13.55
CA THR A 129 -8.85 16.69 12.79
C THR A 129 -9.26 16.28 11.38
N THR A 130 -8.42 15.48 10.73
CA THR A 130 -8.61 14.97 9.38
C THR A 130 -8.22 13.50 9.33
N VAL A 131 -8.92 12.73 8.52
CA VAL A 131 -8.63 11.33 8.22
C VAL A 131 -8.21 11.24 6.76
N LEU A 132 -7.11 10.55 6.52
CA LEU A 132 -6.49 10.43 5.21
C LEU A 132 -6.55 8.97 4.78
N SER A 133 -6.91 8.72 3.53
CA SER A 133 -6.87 7.38 2.93
C SER A 133 -6.47 7.45 1.46
N VAL A 134 -6.33 6.29 0.81
CA VAL A 134 -5.97 6.21 -0.62
C VAL A 134 -7.10 6.76 -1.48
N ASP A 135 -8.31 6.27 -1.24
CA ASP A 135 -9.55 6.61 -1.91
C ASP A 135 -10.68 6.60 -0.87
N GLU A 136 -11.81 7.23 -1.17
CA GLU A 136 -12.96 7.29 -0.26
C GLU A 136 -13.51 5.89 0.09
N ARG A 137 -13.44 4.95 -0.84
CA ARG A 137 -13.91 3.56 -0.69
C ARG A 137 -12.97 2.67 0.13
N THR A 138 -11.73 3.11 0.34
CA THR A 138 -10.71 2.34 1.08
C THR A 138 -10.72 2.59 2.58
N PHE A 139 -11.51 3.58 3.04
CA PHE A 139 -11.65 3.83 4.47
C PHE A 139 -12.93 3.15 5.01
N PRO A 140 -12.84 2.28 6.02
CA PRO A 140 -13.95 1.41 6.39
C PRO A 140 -15.06 2.07 7.23
N LEU A 141 -14.96 3.37 7.54
CA LEU A 141 -15.95 4.11 8.34
C LEU A 141 -16.42 5.35 7.57
N GLN A 142 -17.71 5.66 7.68
CA GLN A 142 -18.25 6.90 7.13
C GLN A 142 -17.87 8.08 8.05
N THR A 143 -17.31 9.14 7.48
CA THR A 143 -16.93 10.38 8.17
C THR A 143 -16.75 11.52 7.17
N SER A 144 -17.23 12.71 7.55
CA SER A 144 -16.98 13.94 6.76
C SER A 144 -15.55 14.47 6.87
N LYS A 145 -14.70 13.84 7.70
CA LYS A 145 -13.30 14.20 7.87
C LYS A 145 -12.36 13.51 6.89
N LEU A 146 -12.88 12.59 6.07
CA LEU A 146 -12.10 11.79 5.13
C LEU A 146 -11.66 12.65 3.95
N VAL A 147 -10.37 12.56 3.63
CA VAL A 147 -9.76 13.13 2.45
C VAL A 147 -8.96 12.04 1.74
N ALA A 148 -9.27 11.80 0.48
CA ALA A 148 -8.51 10.89 -0.39
C ALA A 148 -7.24 11.61 -0.87
N ILE A 149 -6.06 11.02 -0.61
CA ILE A 149 -4.77 11.64 -0.95
C ILE A 149 -3.84 10.74 -1.77
N GLY A 150 -4.36 9.66 -2.34
CA GLY A 150 -3.56 8.68 -3.07
C GLY A 150 -2.79 7.73 -2.16
N HIS A 151 -2.04 6.80 -2.73
CA HIS A 151 -1.35 5.73 -1.97
C HIS A 151 0.04 6.16 -1.44
N GLY A 152 0.74 7.03 -2.15
CA GLY A 152 2.13 7.39 -1.87
C GLY A 152 3.10 6.30 -2.32
N ILE A 153 3.12 6.04 -3.62
CA ILE A 153 4.02 5.09 -4.30
C ILE A 153 5.32 5.80 -4.67
N ASP A 154 6.44 5.22 -4.32
CA ASP A 154 7.75 5.69 -4.81
C ASP A 154 7.93 5.23 -6.25
N VAL A 155 7.60 6.12 -7.19
CA VAL A 155 7.69 5.84 -8.63
C VAL A 155 9.13 5.89 -9.14
N SER A 156 10.07 6.48 -8.40
CA SER A 156 11.48 6.55 -8.79
C SER A 156 12.16 5.17 -8.80
N ASP A 157 11.71 4.28 -7.92
CA ASP A 157 12.17 2.89 -7.83
C ASP A 157 11.45 1.95 -8.81
N LEU A 158 10.44 2.45 -9.54
CA LEU A 158 9.54 1.67 -10.41
C LEU A 158 9.51 2.24 -11.83
N PRO A 159 10.61 2.10 -12.61
CA PRO A 159 10.69 2.69 -13.94
C PRO A 159 9.64 2.10 -14.88
N CYS A 160 9.06 2.97 -15.72
CA CYS A 160 8.21 2.53 -16.84
C CYS A 160 9.05 1.76 -17.84
N VAL A 161 8.77 0.47 -18.01
CA VAL A 161 9.51 -0.43 -18.87
C VAL A 161 8.71 -0.73 -20.13
N LYS A 162 9.33 -0.61 -21.30
CA LYS A 162 8.75 -1.11 -22.55
C LYS A 162 8.84 -2.63 -22.53
N ARG A 163 7.68 -3.31 -22.53
CA ARG A 163 7.60 -4.76 -22.55
C ARG A 163 7.62 -5.28 -23.98
N PRO A 164 8.42 -6.34 -24.27
CA PRO A 164 8.28 -7.03 -25.54
C PRO A 164 6.92 -7.72 -25.63
N GLU A 165 6.40 -7.88 -26.82
CA GLU A 165 5.26 -8.76 -27.03
C GLU A 165 5.71 -10.20 -26.82
N ARG A 166 5.11 -10.87 -25.85
CA ARG A 166 5.43 -12.27 -25.50
C ARG A 166 4.20 -13.14 -25.76
N GLU A 167 4.44 -14.32 -26.26
CA GLU A 167 3.47 -15.40 -26.36
C GLU A 167 4.06 -16.67 -25.76
N PRO A 168 3.43 -17.26 -24.75
CA PRO A 168 2.22 -16.82 -24.06
C PRO A 168 2.45 -15.59 -23.16
N LEU A 169 1.37 -14.78 -22.97
CA LEU A 169 1.36 -13.64 -22.06
C LEU A 169 1.51 -14.10 -20.62
N THR A 170 2.43 -13.48 -19.88
CA THR A 170 2.71 -13.86 -18.49
C THR A 170 2.01 -12.92 -17.50
N LEU A 171 1.06 -13.48 -16.75
CA LEU A 171 0.37 -12.81 -15.65
C LEU A 171 1.16 -12.96 -14.33
N LEU A 172 1.07 -11.96 -13.47
CA LEU A 172 1.64 -11.98 -12.11
C LEU A 172 0.54 -11.80 -11.06
N ALA A 173 0.50 -12.69 -10.08
CA ALA A 173 -0.21 -12.48 -8.82
C ALA A 173 0.84 -12.31 -7.70
N LEU A 174 0.94 -11.11 -7.14
CA LEU A 174 1.99 -10.76 -6.17
C LEU A 174 1.41 -10.51 -4.77
N GLY A 175 1.97 -11.19 -3.78
CA GLY A 175 1.60 -11.01 -2.39
C GLY A 175 1.54 -12.31 -1.59
N ARG A 176 1.12 -12.24 -0.34
CA ARG A 176 1.00 -13.43 0.53
C ARG A 176 0.03 -14.45 -0.06
N THR A 177 0.30 -15.73 0.15
CA THR A 177 -0.60 -16.83 -0.28
C THR A 177 -1.81 -16.96 0.65
N SER A 178 -2.47 -15.87 0.99
CA SER A 178 -3.67 -15.88 1.82
C SER A 178 -4.93 -16.02 0.99
N ALA A 179 -5.98 -16.60 1.56
CA ALA A 179 -7.29 -16.72 0.90
C ALA A 179 -7.87 -15.35 0.47
N ALA A 180 -7.50 -14.26 1.15
CA ALA A 180 -7.93 -12.92 0.81
C ALA A 180 -7.36 -12.39 -0.54
N LYS A 181 -6.41 -13.10 -1.15
CA LYS A 181 -5.80 -12.73 -2.44
C LYS A 181 -6.50 -13.35 -3.66
N GLY A 182 -7.58 -14.10 -3.46
CA GLY A 182 -8.39 -14.66 -4.54
C GLY A 182 -7.64 -15.57 -5.52
N LEU A 183 -6.54 -16.20 -5.07
CA LEU A 183 -5.67 -17.01 -5.94
C LEU A 183 -6.40 -18.20 -6.57
N VAL A 184 -7.44 -18.72 -5.91
CA VAL A 184 -8.31 -19.77 -6.44
C VAL A 184 -9.08 -19.29 -7.67
N THR A 185 -9.66 -18.08 -7.61
CA THR A 185 -10.34 -17.44 -8.73
C THR A 185 -9.39 -17.24 -9.91
N ILE A 186 -8.17 -16.76 -9.62
CA ILE A 186 -7.15 -16.52 -10.65
C ILE A 186 -6.74 -17.81 -11.34
N LEU A 187 -6.53 -18.93 -10.60
CA LEU A 187 -6.20 -20.23 -11.19
C LEU A 187 -7.32 -20.74 -12.11
N ARG A 188 -8.59 -20.63 -11.70
CA ARG A 188 -9.74 -21.05 -12.52
C ARG A 188 -9.93 -20.19 -13.77
N ALA A 189 -9.60 -18.90 -13.71
CA ALA A 189 -9.62 -18.04 -14.89
C ALA A 189 -8.49 -18.41 -15.87
N VAL A 190 -7.29 -18.71 -15.37
CA VAL A 190 -6.12 -19.13 -16.18
C VAL A 190 -6.37 -20.48 -16.85
N GLU A 191 -7.10 -21.40 -16.19
CA GLU A 191 -7.54 -22.66 -16.81
C GLU A 191 -8.33 -22.41 -18.10
N GLN A 192 -9.20 -21.39 -18.10
CA GLN A 192 -10.09 -21.05 -19.23
C GLN A 192 -9.40 -20.29 -20.37
N VAL A 193 -8.14 -19.83 -20.16
CA VAL A 193 -7.41 -19.00 -21.16
C VAL A 193 -6.02 -19.65 -21.41
N PRO A 194 -5.93 -20.57 -22.39
CA PRO A 194 -4.69 -21.34 -22.63
C PRO A 194 -3.52 -20.49 -23.11
N GLU A 195 -3.74 -19.29 -23.62
CA GLU A 195 -2.75 -18.36 -24.17
C GLU A 195 -1.95 -17.61 -23.08
N VAL A 196 -2.22 -17.87 -21.79
CA VAL A 196 -1.54 -17.18 -20.69
C VAL A 196 -0.76 -18.13 -19.80
N ARG A 197 0.30 -17.61 -19.19
CA ARG A 197 1.02 -18.17 -18.05
C ARG A 197 0.73 -17.36 -16.80
N LEU A 198 0.90 -17.96 -15.62
CA LEU A 198 0.71 -17.29 -14.34
C LEU A 198 1.91 -17.53 -13.43
N ARG A 199 2.44 -16.46 -12.86
CA ARG A 199 3.41 -16.51 -11.77
C ARG A 199 2.73 -16.03 -10.49
N ILE A 200 2.65 -16.89 -9.47
CA ILE A 200 2.20 -16.55 -8.11
C ILE A 200 3.45 -16.37 -7.26
N VAL A 201 3.70 -15.15 -6.78
CA VAL A 201 4.94 -14.81 -6.06
C VAL A 201 4.62 -14.23 -4.70
N GLY A 202 5.17 -14.84 -3.64
CA GLY A 202 5.05 -14.27 -2.31
C GLY A 202 5.16 -15.25 -1.15
N PRO A 203 5.22 -14.73 0.09
CA PRO A 203 5.40 -15.55 1.28
C PRO A 203 4.12 -16.19 1.77
N SER A 204 4.27 -17.31 2.51
CA SER A 204 3.26 -17.88 3.42
C SER A 204 3.73 -17.62 4.84
N LEU A 205 3.19 -16.58 5.50
CA LEU A 205 3.67 -16.11 6.81
C LEU A 205 3.01 -16.82 7.99
N THR A 206 1.80 -17.32 7.81
CA THR A 206 1.02 -18.03 8.83
C THR A 206 0.82 -19.50 8.45
N GLU A 207 0.42 -20.31 9.42
CA GLU A 207 0.08 -21.71 9.14
C GLU A 207 -1.09 -21.84 8.16
N ASP A 208 -2.13 -21.04 8.32
CA ASP A 208 -3.27 -20.99 7.40
C ASP A 208 -2.83 -20.67 5.96
N GLU A 209 -1.86 -19.76 5.79
CA GLU A 209 -1.30 -19.41 4.48
C GLU A 209 -0.46 -20.57 3.89
N ARG A 210 0.25 -21.34 4.73
CA ARG A 210 0.98 -22.53 4.28
C ARG A 210 0.03 -23.64 3.82
N VAL A 211 -1.02 -23.89 4.59
CA VAL A 211 -2.08 -24.84 4.20
C VAL A 211 -2.76 -24.40 2.90
N HIS A 212 -3.06 -23.11 2.77
CA HIS A 212 -3.67 -22.57 1.55
C HIS A 212 -2.73 -22.71 0.34
N ARG A 213 -1.43 -22.47 0.50
CA ARG A 213 -0.44 -22.69 -0.56
C ARG A 213 -0.43 -24.15 -1.04
N ILE A 214 -0.41 -25.11 -0.13
CA ILE A 214 -0.47 -26.55 -0.49
C ILE A 214 -1.75 -26.86 -1.28
N ALA A 215 -2.88 -26.26 -0.87
CA ALA A 215 -4.14 -26.41 -1.61
C ALA A 215 -4.09 -25.82 -3.03
N LEU A 216 -3.42 -24.67 -3.21
CA LEU A 216 -3.19 -24.06 -4.52
C LEU A 216 -2.28 -24.93 -5.40
N GLU A 217 -1.18 -25.45 -4.87
CA GLU A 217 -0.25 -26.36 -5.58
C GLU A 217 -0.98 -27.62 -6.04
N ARG A 218 -1.85 -28.19 -5.20
CA ARG A 218 -2.69 -29.31 -5.57
C ARG A 218 -3.70 -28.96 -6.67
N MET A 219 -4.32 -27.80 -6.57
CA MET A 219 -5.25 -27.29 -7.58
C MET A 219 -4.57 -27.11 -8.94
N VAL A 220 -3.31 -26.67 -8.99
CA VAL A 220 -2.53 -26.57 -10.24
C VAL A 220 -2.39 -27.95 -10.90
N ILE A 221 -2.18 -29.01 -10.12
CA ILE A 221 -2.14 -30.39 -10.62
C ILE A 221 -3.51 -30.85 -11.12
N ASP A 222 -4.54 -30.65 -10.30
CA ASP A 222 -5.92 -31.11 -10.58
C ASP A 222 -6.50 -30.44 -11.84
N LEU A 223 -6.11 -29.18 -12.14
CA LEU A 223 -6.49 -28.41 -13.33
C LEU A 223 -5.52 -28.59 -14.52
N ALA A 224 -4.53 -29.49 -14.43
CA ALA A 224 -3.51 -29.71 -15.45
C ALA A 224 -2.76 -28.44 -15.90
N LEU A 225 -2.38 -27.56 -14.94
CA LEU A 225 -1.73 -26.28 -15.18
C LEU A 225 -0.22 -26.26 -14.89
N LEU A 226 0.42 -27.42 -14.66
CA LEU A 226 1.84 -27.50 -14.26
C LEU A 226 2.82 -26.86 -15.26
N ASP A 227 2.49 -26.82 -16.52
CA ASP A 227 3.29 -26.22 -17.58
C ASP A 227 3.10 -24.70 -17.73
N ARG A 228 2.05 -24.14 -17.10
CA ARG A 228 1.63 -22.75 -17.27
C ARG A 228 1.59 -21.94 -15.96
N VAL A 229 1.62 -22.59 -14.80
CA VAL A 229 1.52 -21.93 -13.49
C VAL A 229 2.74 -22.23 -12.64
N ASP A 230 3.38 -21.17 -12.16
CA ASP A 230 4.52 -21.24 -11.25
C ASP A 230 4.18 -20.55 -9.92
N ILE A 231 4.31 -21.29 -8.80
CA ILE A 231 4.07 -20.78 -7.44
C ILE A 231 5.41 -20.70 -6.71
N THR A 232 5.94 -19.49 -6.55
CA THR A 232 7.25 -19.26 -5.93
C THR A 232 7.16 -18.61 -4.56
N GLY A 233 8.30 -18.60 -3.85
CA GLY A 233 8.45 -17.89 -2.58
C GLY A 233 8.54 -16.35 -2.75
N PRO A 234 8.79 -15.63 -1.65
CA PRO A 234 8.96 -14.19 -1.69
C PRO A 234 10.22 -13.79 -2.43
N VAL A 235 10.16 -12.65 -3.12
CA VAL A 235 11.34 -11.96 -3.65
C VAL A 235 11.72 -10.80 -2.72
N PRO A 236 13.02 -10.50 -2.57
CA PRO A 236 13.46 -9.34 -1.79
C PRO A 236 12.96 -8.05 -2.46
N ARG A 237 12.71 -6.99 -1.65
CA ARG A 237 12.09 -5.76 -2.16
C ARG A 237 12.89 -5.13 -3.33
N HIS A 238 14.20 -5.17 -3.29
CA HIS A 238 15.05 -4.64 -4.37
C HIS A 238 14.91 -5.40 -5.70
N ALA A 239 14.43 -6.64 -5.68
CA ALA A 239 14.19 -7.46 -6.87
C ALA A 239 12.76 -7.29 -7.43
N VAL A 240 11.85 -6.62 -6.72
CA VAL A 240 10.47 -6.40 -7.18
C VAL A 240 10.41 -5.61 -8.51
N PRO A 241 11.21 -4.55 -8.76
CA PRO A 241 11.20 -3.88 -10.06
C PRO A 241 11.59 -4.81 -11.22
N SER A 242 12.56 -5.69 -11.04
CA SER A 242 12.94 -6.70 -12.04
C SER A 242 11.82 -7.72 -12.26
N LEU A 243 11.15 -8.16 -11.19
CA LEU A 243 9.98 -9.04 -11.30
C LEU A 243 8.88 -8.39 -12.15
N TYR A 244 8.58 -7.10 -11.93
CA TYR A 244 7.61 -6.38 -12.77
C TYR A 244 8.07 -6.24 -14.23
N ALA A 245 9.37 -6.13 -14.49
CA ALA A 245 9.90 -6.06 -15.87
C ALA A 245 9.81 -7.40 -16.62
N ASP A 246 9.78 -8.51 -15.89
CA ASP A 246 9.78 -9.88 -16.44
C ASP A 246 8.39 -10.44 -16.75
N VAL A 247 7.32 -9.69 -16.47
CA VAL A 247 5.93 -10.10 -16.67
C VAL A 247 5.15 -9.07 -17.48
N ASP A 248 3.98 -9.45 -17.98
CA ASP A 248 3.23 -8.62 -18.94
C ASP A 248 2.04 -7.91 -18.32
N ALA A 249 1.39 -8.50 -17.31
CA ALA A 249 0.28 -7.89 -16.58
C ALA A 249 0.20 -8.38 -15.12
N LEU A 250 -0.38 -7.55 -14.24
CA LEU A 250 -0.74 -7.95 -12.88
C LEU A 250 -2.21 -8.35 -12.82
N VAL A 251 -2.51 -9.44 -12.09
CA VAL A 251 -3.88 -9.83 -11.71
C VAL A 251 -4.04 -9.75 -10.20
N ASN A 252 -5.12 -9.10 -9.74
CA ASN A 252 -5.38 -8.92 -8.31
C ASN A 252 -6.86 -9.12 -7.99
N ASP A 253 -7.17 -10.18 -7.21
CA ASP A 253 -8.52 -10.47 -6.76
C ASP A 253 -8.66 -10.23 -5.25
N MET A 254 -8.49 -9.00 -4.83
CA MET A 254 -8.64 -8.60 -3.43
C MET A 254 -10.08 -8.23 -3.12
N ARG A 255 -10.50 -8.60 -1.91
CA ARG A 255 -11.81 -8.19 -1.37
C ARG A 255 -11.99 -6.68 -1.34
N GLU A 256 -13.23 -6.25 -1.38
CA GLU A 256 -13.64 -4.86 -1.36
C GLU A 256 -13.02 -4.06 -0.19
N GLY A 257 -12.66 -2.81 -0.45
CA GLY A 257 -12.07 -1.86 0.51
C GLY A 257 -10.56 -2.02 0.76
N ALA A 258 -9.90 -2.99 0.12
CA ALA A 258 -8.44 -3.16 0.23
C ALA A 258 -7.72 -2.50 -0.95
N ALA A 259 -7.13 -1.33 -0.75
CA ALA A 259 -6.23 -0.71 -1.74
C ALA A 259 -4.88 -1.43 -1.72
N ASP A 260 -4.78 -2.54 -2.44
CA ASP A 260 -3.54 -3.32 -2.49
C ASP A 260 -2.44 -2.55 -3.22
N LYS A 261 -1.34 -2.30 -2.52
CA LYS A 261 -0.22 -1.48 -3.01
C LYS A 261 0.39 -2.01 -4.32
N VAL A 262 0.42 -3.33 -4.50
CA VAL A 262 1.01 -3.96 -5.70
C VAL A 262 0.32 -3.57 -7.00
N VAL A 263 -0.96 -3.21 -6.95
CA VAL A 263 -1.73 -2.70 -8.11
C VAL A 263 -1.16 -1.37 -8.58
N TYR A 264 -0.91 -0.46 -7.65
CA TYR A 264 -0.32 0.84 -7.97
C TYR A 264 1.16 0.73 -8.36
N GLU A 265 1.92 -0.15 -7.70
CA GLU A 265 3.32 -0.42 -8.04
C GLU A 265 3.45 -0.99 -9.46
N ALA A 266 2.62 -1.95 -9.81
CA ALA A 266 2.57 -2.52 -11.15
C ALA A 266 2.21 -1.47 -12.21
N ALA A 267 1.15 -0.69 -11.99
CA ALA A 267 0.74 0.40 -12.85
C ALA A 267 1.84 1.46 -13.01
N ALA A 268 2.61 1.75 -11.94
CA ALA A 268 3.76 2.65 -11.99
C ALA A 268 4.85 2.19 -12.97
N THR A 269 5.00 0.88 -13.21
CA THR A 269 5.95 0.33 -14.19
C THR A 269 5.42 0.30 -15.63
N CYS A 270 4.35 1.01 -15.95
CA CYS A 270 3.63 0.93 -17.23
C CYS A 270 3.10 -0.48 -17.54
N MET A 271 2.76 -1.26 -16.51
CA MET A 271 2.18 -2.59 -16.67
C MET A 271 0.66 -2.51 -16.60
N PRO A 272 -0.08 -3.13 -17.53
CA PRO A 272 -1.51 -3.35 -17.38
C PRO A 272 -1.83 -4.11 -16.10
N VAL A 273 -2.94 -3.75 -15.47
CA VAL A 273 -3.43 -4.40 -14.24
C VAL A 273 -4.89 -4.78 -14.43
N ILE A 274 -5.24 -6.01 -14.08
CA ILE A 274 -6.62 -6.49 -13.97
C ILE A 274 -6.94 -6.65 -12.49
N ALA A 275 -7.98 -6.00 -11.98
CA ALA A 275 -8.35 -6.11 -10.57
C ALA A 275 -9.86 -6.06 -10.33
N SER A 276 -10.31 -6.76 -9.27
CA SER A 276 -11.72 -6.87 -8.91
C SER A 276 -12.22 -5.77 -7.95
N ASN A 277 -11.33 -5.07 -7.25
CA ASN A 277 -11.72 -4.18 -6.18
C ASN A 277 -12.12 -2.79 -6.68
N HIS A 278 -13.29 -2.31 -6.28
CA HIS A 278 -13.79 -0.96 -6.58
C HIS A 278 -12.90 0.19 -6.07
N ALA A 279 -11.95 -0.09 -5.18
CA ALA A 279 -10.91 0.89 -4.81
C ALA A 279 -10.05 1.33 -6.00
N PHE A 280 -10.07 0.60 -7.10
CA PHE A 280 -9.30 0.87 -8.31
C PHE A 280 -10.13 1.45 -9.45
N ASP A 281 -11.42 1.77 -9.25
CA ASP A 281 -12.30 2.30 -10.31
C ASP A 281 -11.80 3.62 -10.91
N THR A 282 -11.07 4.43 -10.12
CA THR A 282 -10.46 5.67 -10.59
C THR A 282 -9.13 5.45 -11.33
N LEU A 283 -8.51 4.29 -11.14
CA LEU A 283 -7.26 3.91 -11.79
C LEU A 283 -7.50 3.08 -13.05
N LEU A 284 -8.41 2.11 -12.99
CA LEU A 284 -8.60 1.09 -14.03
C LEU A 284 -9.81 1.39 -14.93
N PRO A 285 -9.64 1.33 -16.25
CA PRO A 285 -10.78 1.31 -17.18
C PRO A 285 -11.66 0.07 -16.93
N GLU A 286 -12.93 0.16 -17.29
CA GLU A 286 -13.95 -0.88 -17.06
C GLU A 286 -13.50 -2.26 -17.55
N ARG A 287 -12.88 -2.34 -18.72
CA ARG A 287 -12.41 -3.60 -19.34
C ARG A 287 -11.28 -4.31 -18.56
N LEU A 288 -10.59 -3.60 -17.66
CA LEU A 288 -9.57 -4.18 -16.76
C LEU A 288 -10.12 -4.45 -15.36
N ARG A 289 -11.43 -4.35 -15.18
CA ARG A 289 -12.12 -4.68 -13.94
C ARG A 289 -12.94 -5.95 -14.10
N PHE A 290 -13.02 -6.77 -13.07
CA PHE A 290 -13.83 -7.97 -13.04
C PHE A 290 -14.54 -8.12 -11.68
N GLU A 291 -15.53 -8.98 -11.60
CA GLU A 291 -16.30 -9.22 -10.38
C GLU A 291 -15.49 -10.09 -9.41
N HIS A 292 -15.41 -9.65 -8.13
CA HIS A 292 -14.64 -10.35 -7.10
C HIS A 292 -15.12 -11.79 -6.91
N GLY A 293 -14.18 -12.73 -7.01
CA GLY A 293 -14.46 -14.16 -6.86
C GLY A 293 -15.06 -14.83 -8.08
N ASP A 294 -15.22 -14.10 -9.21
CA ASP A 294 -15.77 -14.63 -10.45
C ASP A 294 -14.65 -14.91 -11.46
N PRO A 295 -14.32 -16.21 -11.70
CA PRO A 295 -13.29 -16.61 -12.65
C PRO A 295 -13.68 -16.36 -14.11
N ASP A 296 -14.98 -16.39 -14.46
CA ASP A 296 -15.46 -16.20 -15.82
C ASP A 296 -15.29 -14.72 -16.22
N SER A 297 -15.69 -13.81 -15.35
CA SER A 297 -15.48 -12.37 -15.53
C SER A 297 -13.99 -12.01 -15.64
N LEU A 298 -13.12 -12.66 -14.83
CA LEU A 298 -11.68 -12.48 -14.93
C LEU A 298 -11.13 -13.04 -16.26
N ALA A 299 -11.59 -14.20 -16.72
CA ALA A 299 -11.17 -14.80 -17.99
C ALA A 299 -11.55 -13.90 -19.17
N GLU A 300 -12.72 -13.25 -19.13
CA GLU A 300 -13.13 -12.27 -20.14
C GLU A 300 -12.18 -11.05 -20.17
N ALA A 301 -11.83 -10.51 -19.00
CA ALA A 301 -10.88 -9.40 -18.92
C ALA A 301 -9.47 -9.78 -19.42
N ILE A 302 -9.02 -11.01 -19.16
CA ILE A 302 -7.75 -11.53 -19.69
C ILE A 302 -7.80 -11.66 -21.21
N ARG A 303 -8.86 -12.25 -21.80
CA ARG A 303 -9.02 -12.37 -23.26
C ARG A 303 -9.03 -10.99 -23.94
N TRP A 304 -9.74 -10.03 -23.34
CA TRP A 304 -9.70 -8.66 -23.86
C TRP A 304 -8.30 -8.06 -23.83
N LEU A 305 -7.52 -8.32 -22.75
CA LEU A 305 -6.13 -7.82 -22.64
C LEU A 305 -5.19 -8.44 -23.68
N LEU A 306 -5.43 -9.67 -24.13
CA LEU A 306 -4.63 -10.32 -25.19
C LEU A 306 -4.68 -9.53 -26.50
N GLU A 307 -5.82 -8.91 -26.82
CA GLU A 307 -6.07 -8.17 -28.06
C GLU A 307 -5.79 -6.66 -27.93
N ALA A 308 -5.63 -6.15 -26.70
CA ALA A 308 -5.51 -4.72 -26.43
C ALA A 308 -4.09 -4.18 -26.67
N ASP A 309 -3.97 -2.88 -26.95
CA ASP A 309 -2.68 -2.16 -26.89
C ASP A 309 -2.21 -2.05 -25.43
N ARG A 310 -1.51 -3.08 -24.95
CA ARG A 310 -1.00 -3.17 -23.60
C ARG A 310 -0.03 -2.03 -23.24
N GLN A 311 0.71 -1.51 -24.22
CA GLN A 311 1.65 -0.42 -24.00
C GLN A 311 0.92 0.91 -23.78
N ALA A 312 -0.12 1.20 -24.55
CA ALA A 312 -0.94 2.40 -24.36
C ALA A 312 -1.68 2.35 -23.03
N LEU A 313 -2.27 1.20 -22.69
CA LEU A 313 -2.91 0.98 -21.39
C LEU A 313 -1.91 1.21 -20.23
N GLY A 314 -0.75 0.59 -20.28
CA GLY A 314 0.27 0.74 -19.23
C GLY A 314 0.71 2.19 -19.04
N ARG A 315 0.94 2.95 -20.14
CA ARG A 315 1.27 4.38 -20.05
C ARG A 315 0.15 5.21 -19.42
N THR A 316 -1.09 4.91 -19.72
CA THR A 316 -2.26 5.59 -19.14
C THR A 316 -2.33 5.35 -17.63
N LEU A 317 -2.17 4.09 -17.19
CA LEU A 317 -2.17 3.74 -15.77
C LEU A 317 -1.00 4.39 -15.03
N HIS A 318 0.21 4.37 -15.61
CA HIS A 318 1.39 5.06 -15.08
C HIS A 318 1.12 6.55 -14.87
N GLY A 319 0.57 7.23 -15.88
CA GLY A 319 0.24 8.66 -15.79
C GLY A 319 -0.72 8.96 -14.64
N THR A 320 -1.70 8.10 -14.41
CA THR A 320 -2.63 8.22 -13.28
C THR A 320 -1.92 8.00 -11.92
N VAL A 321 -1.04 6.99 -11.82
CA VAL A 321 -0.28 6.75 -10.58
C VAL A 321 0.65 7.92 -10.27
N VAL A 322 1.37 8.44 -11.24
CA VAL A 322 2.29 9.58 -11.05
C VAL A 322 1.52 10.81 -10.57
N ARG A 323 0.38 11.12 -11.18
CA ARG A 323 -0.43 12.30 -10.87
C ARG A 323 -1.11 12.21 -9.50
N ASP A 324 -1.73 11.05 -9.17
CA ASP A 324 -2.67 10.94 -8.05
C ASP A 324 -2.17 10.08 -6.90
N HIS A 325 -1.19 9.20 -7.14
CA HIS A 325 -0.75 8.19 -6.16
C HIS A 325 0.76 8.20 -5.91
N SER A 326 1.55 9.08 -6.52
CA SER A 326 2.99 9.20 -6.22
C SER A 326 3.24 9.61 -4.77
N VAL A 327 4.42 9.29 -4.27
CA VAL A 327 4.83 9.66 -2.91
C VAL A 327 4.99 11.18 -2.78
N GLU A 328 5.35 11.85 -3.87
CA GLU A 328 5.44 13.31 -3.97
C GLU A 328 4.07 13.95 -3.80
N THR A 329 3.09 13.54 -4.60
CA THR A 329 1.71 14.05 -4.51
C THR A 329 1.09 13.75 -3.13
N TRP A 330 1.33 12.56 -2.59
CA TRP A 330 0.88 12.20 -1.25
C TRP A 330 1.48 13.13 -0.18
N ALA A 331 2.79 13.41 -0.26
CA ALA A 331 3.47 14.26 0.71
C ALA A 331 3.02 15.74 0.59
N ASP A 332 2.81 16.25 -0.63
CA ASP A 332 2.26 17.60 -0.86
C ASP A 332 0.90 17.76 -0.18
N ARG A 333 -0.02 16.80 -0.38
CA ARG A 333 -1.35 16.81 0.23
C ARG A 333 -1.31 16.70 1.76
N VAL A 334 -0.41 15.89 2.31
CA VAL A 334 -0.21 15.80 3.77
C VAL A 334 0.26 17.15 4.32
N VAL A 335 1.23 17.80 3.69
CA VAL A 335 1.79 19.08 4.16
C VAL A 335 0.79 20.23 4.00
N GLU A 336 -0.02 20.24 2.97
CA GLU A 336 -1.13 21.17 2.77
C GLU A 336 -2.16 21.05 3.89
N LEU A 337 -2.60 19.84 4.21
CA LEU A 337 -3.58 19.59 5.26
C LEU A 337 -3.02 19.81 6.67
N ALA A 338 -1.71 19.70 6.84
CA ALA A 338 -1.01 20.00 8.09
C ALA A 338 -0.88 21.51 8.34
N GLY A 339 -0.69 22.31 7.33
CA GLY A 339 -0.53 23.77 7.40
C GLY A 339 -1.78 24.50 7.44
#